data_4aed5a8c0f6284e1036c19ee1ab35305
#
_entry.id   4aed5a8c0f6284e1036c19ee1ab35305
#
_cell.length_a   1.000
_cell.length_b   1.000
_cell.length_c   1.000
_cell.angle_alpha   90.00
_cell.angle_beta   90.00
_cell.angle_gamma   90.00
#
_symmetry.space_group_name_H-M   'P 1'
#
loop_
_entity.id
_entity.type
_entity.pdbx_description
1 polymer ?
#
loop_
_entity_poly.entity_id
_entity_poly.type
_entity_poly.pdbx_seq_one_letter_code
_entity_poly.pdbx_strand_id
1 'polypeptide(L)'
;MKTKTLLIGCMAALCMSACTSNDNRRVIDVVQEPEIEDPVDNFRHEAQPIALTRSQEDINTRLQDFSLQVFKQMYADKQAGDNVLFSPFSLNVALGMFANAMEGNTLAELLKTMNLEGFTVGDLNDYYQTMLKGIKEADDQVAFSSANSFWYHQWFSPTESYAEKLKNYDAEAYVINPASAAEAAKDINNWVSDKTNGKITSIIEEKQIDELIWALINAIYYKGGWKHEFAEGMTINQQFTTESGEAKQMDTMRITSKFLYQGYDGYGVAHLPYNDGAFDFFVVLPDNGTDITSVIEKLSYKDLLVSDYYTVNIEMPKFEVEYKDEQLLYYLSQLNPNITFNGDEIHMLNFDLTGHEFEANLALEIIQKTYMKVDEKGTEAAAVTAILAHGAPGIDTQTIIDFHMDHPFLYGIIENSTNTPLFIGYYGN
;
A
#
# COMPACT_ATOMS: atom_id res chain seq x y z
N MET A 1 -12.32 -52.33 21.29
CA MET A 1 -13.21 -53.38 20.72
C MET A 1 -13.68 -52.94 19.34
N LYS A 2 -13.41 -53.81 18.40
CA LYS A 2 -13.93 -53.93 17.02
C LYS A 2 -13.32 -53.05 15.93
N THR A 3 -12.23 -53.52 15.43
CA THR A 3 -11.77 -53.71 14.05
C THR A 3 -12.88 -53.93 13.02
N LYS A 4 -12.77 -53.36 11.83
CA LYS A 4 -13.12 -54.05 10.57
C LYS A 4 -12.34 -53.51 9.37
N THR A 5 -11.45 -54.34 8.92
CA THR A 5 -10.74 -54.42 7.63
C THR A 5 -11.67 -55.01 6.58
N LEU A 6 -11.54 -54.61 5.30
CA LEU A 6 -11.85 -55.41 4.10
C LEU A 6 -11.19 -54.72 2.90
N LEU A 7 -10.12 -55.21 2.33
CA LEU A 7 -9.86 -56.30 1.37
C LEU A 7 -10.56 -56.11 0.00
N ILE A 8 -9.78 -55.71 -1.03
CA ILE A 8 -9.29 -56.41 -2.23
C ILE A 8 -10.35 -56.92 -3.20
N GLY A 9 -10.14 -56.62 -4.47
CA GLY A 9 -10.75 -57.27 -5.61
C GLY A 9 -10.12 -56.88 -6.95
N CYS A 10 -8.98 -57.48 -7.29
CA CYS A 10 -8.49 -57.59 -8.67
C CYS A 10 -9.42 -58.47 -9.49
N MET A 11 -9.71 -58.10 -10.73
CA MET A 11 -10.04 -59.10 -11.77
C MET A 11 -9.61 -58.62 -13.13
N ALA A 12 -8.56 -59.27 -13.63
CA ALA A 12 -8.14 -59.22 -15.01
C ALA A 12 -9.03 -60.16 -15.86
N ALA A 13 -9.38 -59.71 -17.04
CA ALA A 13 -9.90 -60.61 -18.09
C ALA A 13 -9.24 -60.27 -19.43
N LEU A 14 -8.37 -61.18 -19.84
CA LEU A 14 -7.88 -61.27 -21.22
C LEU A 14 -9.02 -61.81 -22.12
N CYS A 15 -9.18 -61.24 -23.29
CA CYS A 15 -9.69 -61.91 -24.46
C CYS A 15 -8.90 -61.49 -25.70
N MET A 16 -8.11 -62.45 -26.20
CA MET A 16 -7.53 -62.37 -27.53
C MET A 16 -8.61 -62.75 -28.57
N SER A 17 -8.63 -62.03 -29.68
CA SER A 17 -9.01 -62.60 -30.98
C SER A 17 -8.35 -61.84 -32.11
N ALA A 18 -7.52 -62.56 -32.87
CA ALA A 18 -6.88 -62.10 -34.07
C ALA A 18 -7.85 -62.15 -35.23
N CYS A 19 -7.75 -61.21 -36.17
CA CYS A 19 -7.79 -61.52 -37.64
C CYS A 19 -7.38 -60.30 -38.47
N THR A 20 -6.36 -60.46 -39.17
CA THR A 20 -5.74 -59.88 -40.37
C THR A 20 -6.56 -58.99 -41.27
N SER A 21 -6.02 -57.80 -41.62
CA SER A 21 -5.79 -57.41 -43.01
C SER A 21 -4.98 -56.09 -43.07
N ASN A 22 -4.07 -56.03 -44.03
CA ASN A 22 -3.16 -54.93 -44.36
C ASN A 22 -3.89 -53.60 -44.58
N ASP A 23 -3.48 -52.60 -43.87
CA ASP A 23 -3.37 -51.26 -44.44
C ASP A 23 -2.33 -50.42 -43.63
N ASN A 24 -1.29 -49.96 -44.34
CA ASN A 24 -0.19 -49.20 -43.82
C ASN A 24 -0.63 -47.76 -43.54
N ARG A 25 -1.24 -47.49 -42.42
CA ARG A 25 -1.26 -46.17 -41.79
C ARG A 25 -0.90 -46.36 -40.32
N ARG A 26 0.28 -45.91 -39.95
CA ARG A 26 0.64 -45.72 -38.56
C ARG A 26 -0.29 -44.69 -37.94
N VAL A 27 -1.33 -45.13 -37.26
CA VAL A 27 -2.03 -44.32 -36.26
C VAL A 27 -1.06 -44.26 -35.08
N ILE A 28 -0.51 -43.11 -34.83
CA ILE A 28 0.18 -42.84 -33.59
C ILE A 28 -0.93 -42.76 -32.55
N ASP A 29 -1.02 -43.79 -31.70
CA ASP A 29 -1.83 -43.69 -30.48
C ASP A 29 -1.31 -42.50 -29.68
N VAL A 30 -2.12 -41.46 -29.64
CA VAL A 30 -1.92 -40.38 -28.70
C VAL A 30 -2.15 -41.00 -27.32
N VAL A 31 -1.07 -41.36 -26.65
CA VAL A 31 -1.08 -41.62 -25.22
C VAL A 31 -1.59 -40.33 -24.59
N GLN A 32 -2.81 -40.32 -24.09
CA GLN A 32 -3.26 -39.29 -23.19
C GLN A 32 -2.31 -39.33 -22.01
N GLU A 33 -1.43 -38.32 -21.92
CA GLU A 33 -0.69 -38.05 -20.68
C GLU A 33 -1.73 -37.89 -19.57
N PRO A 34 -1.49 -38.55 -18.41
CA PRO A 34 -2.37 -38.30 -17.27
C PRO A 34 -2.38 -36.80 -17.01
N GLU A 35 -3.57 -36.22 -16.91
CA GLU A 35 -3.74 -34.89 -16.31
C GLU A 35 -3.01 -34.96 -14.97
N ILE A 36 -1.89 -34.27 -14.88
CA ILE A 36 -1.23 -34.02 -13.62
C ILE A 36 -2.18 -33.06 -12.93
N GLU A 37 -3.05 -33.59 -12.05
CA GLU A 37 -3.72 -32.76 -11.07
C GLU A 37 -2.59 -32.02 -10.33
N ASP A 38 -2.56 -30.70 -10.44
CA ASP A 38 -1.71 -29.87 -9.58
C ASP A 38 -1.90 -30.38 -8.16
N PRO A 39 -0.83 -30.60 -7.39
CA PRO A 39 -0.97 -30.97 -6.00
C PRO A 39 -1.84 -29.90 -5.37
N VAL A 40 -3.05 -30.27 -4.97
CA VAL A 40 -3.97 -29.38 -4.26
C VAL A 40 -3.23 -28.96 -3.01
N ASP A 41 -2.71 -27.74 -3.04
CA ASP A 41 -2.11 -27.11 -1.88
C ASP A 41 -3.24 -26.85 -0.88
N ASN A 42 -3.44 -27.80 0.05
CA ASN A 42 -4.49 -27.76 1.05
C ASN A 42 -4.28 -26.65 2.11
N PHE A 43 -3.34 -25.73 1.87
CA PHE A 43 -2.98 -24.62 2.73
C PHE A 43 -3.00 -23.26 1.97
N ARG A 44 -3.73 -23.15 0.87
CA ARG A 44 -3.96 -21.81 0.28
C ARG A 44 -4.83 -21.03 1.23
N HIS A 45 -4.23 -20.05 1.89
CA HIS A 45 -4.93 -18.97 2.50
C HIS A 45 -5.56 -18.16 1.37
N GLU A 46 -6.87 -18.05 1.33
CA GLU A 46 -7.54 -17.21 0.33
C GLU A 46 -7.60 -15.78 0.87
N ALA A 47 -7.26 -14.81 0.01
CA ALA A 47 -7.44 -13.40 0.30
C ALA A 47 -8.87 -13.14 0.79
N GLN A 48 -9.01 -12.40 1.89
CA GLN A 48 -10.31 -12.06 2.46
C GLN A 48 -10.74 -10.69 1.96
N PRO A 49 -11.78 -10.59 1.12
CA PRO A 49 -12.22 -9.29 0.61
C PRO A 49 -12.88 -8.46 1.72
N ILE A 50 -12.58 -7.16 1.71
CA ILE A 50 -13.20 -6.20 2.62
C ILE A 50 -14.58 -5.84 2.08
N ALA A 51 -15.62 -6.19 2.82
CA ALA A 51 -17.00 -5.89 2.44
C ALA A 51 -17.40 -4.49 2.90
N LEU A 52 -17.51 -3.55 1.96
CA LEU A 52 -18.01 -2.20 2.20
C LEU A 52 -19.51 -2.11 1.98
N THR A 53 -20.19 -1.28 2.76
CA THR A 53 -21.54 -0.81 2.45
C THR A 53 -21.46 0.20 1.30
N ARG A 54 -22.59 0.46 0.60
CA ARG A 54 -22.64 1.43 -0.49
C ARG A 54 -22.16 2.83 -0.07
N SER A 55 -22.44 3.26 1.17
CA SER A 55 -21.97 4.54 1.70
C SER A 55 -20.44 4.54 1.85
N GLN A 56 -19.88 3.44 2.36
CA GLN A 56 -18.46 3.26 2.53
C GLN A 56 -17.71 3.15 1.17
N GLU A 57 -18.33 2.53 0.17
CA GLU A 57 -17.80 2.51 -1.21
C GLU A 57 -17.70 3.92 -1.81
N ASP A 58 -18.72 4.78 -1.59
CA ASP A 58 -18.69 6.17 -2.05
C ASP A 58 -17.61 6.98 -1.32
N ILE A 59 -17.47 6.83 0.00
CA ILE A 59 -16.38 7.45 0.78
C ILE A 59 -15.02 6.99 0.22
N ASN A 60 -14.84 5.69 0.05
CA ASN A 60 -13.59 5.12 -0.44
C ASN A 60 -13.19 5.69 -1.82
N THR A 61 -14.14 5.72 -2.76
CA THR A 61 -13.91 6.26 -4.11
C THR A 61 -13.48 7.72 -4.09
N ARG A 62 -14.10 8.53 -3.22
CA ARG A 62 -13.75 9.95 -3.09
C ARG A 62 -12.38 10.15 -2.45
N LEU A 63 -12.03 9.31 -1.46
CA LEU A 63 -10.72 9.33 -0.82
C LEU A 63 -9.60 8.86 -1.76
N GLN A 64 -9.88 7.98 -2.73
CA GLN A 64 -8.92 7.60 -3.78
C GLN A 64 -8.51 8.81 -4.63
N ASP A 65 -9.50 9.57 -5.13
CA ASP A 65 -9.24 10.79 -5.91
C ASP A 65 -8.53 11.87 -5.07
N PHE A 66 -8.97 12.09 -3.83
CA PHE A 66 -8.30 13.00 -2.89
C PHE A 66 -6.84 12.61 -2.66
N SER A 67 -6.57 11.33 -2.42
CA SER A 67 -5.23 10.80 -2.17
C SER A 67 -4.28 11.06 -3.35
N LEU A 68 -4.76 10.86 -4.57
CA LEU A 68 -3.97 11.15 -5.77
C LEU A 68 -3.71 12.66 -5.93
N GLN A 69 -4.68 13.52 -5.57
CA GLN A 69 -4.49 14.97 -5.60
C GLN A 69 -3.43 15.42 -4.61
N VAL A 70 -3.42 14.89 -3.37
CA VAL A 70 -2.39 15.17 -2.39
C VAL A 70 -1.02 14.74 -2.92
N PHE A 71 -0.91 13.51 -3.45
CA PHE A 71 0.34 13.02 -4.03
C PHE A 71 0.87 13.93 -5.14
N LYS A 72 -0.01 14.43 -6.03
CA LYS A 72 0.38 15.39 -7.08
C LYS A 72 0.95 16.69 -6.51
N GLN A 73 0.42 17.20 -5.39
CA GLN A 73 0.99 18.38 -4.72
C GLN A 73 2.37 18.08 -4.14
N MET A 74 2.53 16.92 -3.47
CA MET A 74 3.82 16.49 -2.94
C MET A 74 4.87 16.34 -4.04
N TYR A 75 4.49 15.71 -5.16
CA TYR A 75 5.38 15.56 -6.31
C TYR A 75 5.80 16.93 -6.90
N ALA A 76 4.86 17.87 -7.01
CA ALA A 76 5.14 19.21 -7.54
C ALA A 76 6.06 20.04 -6.62
N ASP A 77 6.04 19.79 -5.31
CA ASP A 77 6.84 20.50 -4.31
C ASP A 77 8.20 19.83 -4.01
N LYS A 78 8.41 18.57 -4.48
CA LYS A 78 9.65 17.84 -4.24
C LYS A 78 10.88 18.58 -4.77
N GLN A 79 12.02 18.40 -4.12
CA GLN A 79 13.29 18.91 -4.66
C GLN A 79 13.74 18.04 -5.82
N ALA A 80 14.52 18.64 -6.74
CA ALA A 80 15.09 17.92 -7.87
C ALA A 80 15.98 16.76 -7.37
N GLY A 81 15.73 15.56 -7.87
CA GLY A 81 16.46 14.35 -7.48
C GLY A 81 15.89 13.63 -6.24
N ASP A 82 14.87 14.15 -5.59
CA ASP A 82 14.23 13.45 -4.47
C ASP A 82 13.24 12.41 -4.97
N ASN A 83 13.25 11.25 -4.33
CA ASN A 83 12.15 10.29 -4.40
C ASN A 83 11.02 10.71 -3.45
N VAL A 84 9.80 10.31 -3.73
CA VAL A 84 8.64 10.54 -2.87
C VAL A 84 8.04 9.21 -2.50
N LEU A 85 7.64 9.05 -1.25
CA LEU A 85 6.86 7.91 -0.78
C LEU A 85 5.82 8.38 0.22
N PHE A 86 4.58 8.25 -0.13
CA PHE A 86 3.43 8.74 0.61
C PHE A 86 2.47 7.60 0.95
N SER A 87 1.90 7.61 2.13
CA SER A 87 0.80 6.72 2.48
C SER A 87 -0.52 7.49 2.53
N PRO A 88 -1.34 7.39 1.48
CA PRO A 88 -2.68 8.00 1.46
C PRO A 88 -3.57 7.48 2.58
N PHE A 89 -3.56 6.16 2.82
CA PHE A 89 -4.37 5.55 3.86
C PHE A 89 -4.04 6.12 5.24
N SER A 90 -2.74 6.29 5.54
CA SER A 90 -2.25 6.89 6.77
C SER A 90 -2.73 8.33 6.97
N LEU A 91 -2.59 9.17 5.93
CA LEU A 91 -3.10 10.55 5.98
C LEU A 91 -4.61 10.58 6.21
N ASN A 92 -5.35 9.78 5.45
CA ASN A 92 -6.80 9.74 5.54
C ASN A 92 -7.28 9.29 6.94
N VAL A 93 -6.61 8.34 7.57
CA VAL A 93 -6.85 7.92 8.95
C VAL A 93 -6.58 9.08 9.94
N ALA A 94 -5.45 9.77 9.79
CA ALA A 94 -5.12 10.92 10.63
C ALA A 94 -6.15 12.06 10.50
N LEU A 95 -6.59 12.36 9.27
CA LEU A 95 -7.63 13.35 9.02
C LEU A 95 -8.99 12.92 9.58
N GLY A 96 -9.31 11.64 9.53
CA GLY A 96 -10.51 11.07 10.17
C GLY A 96 -10.47 11.23 11.70
N MET A 97 -9.33 10.95 12.34
CA MET A 97 -9.16 11.23 13.77
C MET A 97 -9.33 12.71 14.07
N PHE A 98 -8.74 13.58 13.25
CA PHE A 98 -8.82 15.02 13.42
C PHE A 98 -10.24 15.55 13.23
N ALA A 99 -11.00 15.04 12.25
CA ALA A 99 -12.40 15.42 12.02
C ALA A 99 -13.29 15.19 13.25
N ASN A 100 -12.97 14.19 14.08
CA ASN A 100 -13.69 13.91 15.33
C ASN A 100 -13.53 15.01 16.42
N ALA A 101 -12.52 15.87 16.27
CA ALA A 101 -12.27 16.98 17.17
C ALA A 101 -12.87 18.29 16.68
N MET A 102 -13.42 18.33 15.47
CA MET A 102 -13.86 19.56 14.81
C MET A 102 -15.37 19.69 14.74
N GLU A 103 -15.82 20.93 14.65
CA GLU A 103 -17.19 21.30 14.35
C GLU A 103 -17.25 22.54 13.43
N GLY A 104 -18.44 22.98 13.13
CA GLY A 104 -18.67 24.25 12.40
C GLY A 104 -18.07 24.27 11.02
N ASN A 105 -17.50 25.42 10.67
CA ASN A 105 -16.90 25.65 9.35
C ASN A 105 -15.57 24.91 9.17
N THR A 106 -14.78 24.74 10.23
CA THR A 106 -13.52 24.00 10.20
C THR A 106 -13.75 22.54 9.76
N LEU A 107 -14.74 21.86 10.33
CA LEU A 107 -15.12 20.52 9.91
C LEU A 107 -15.65 20.49 8.47
N ALA A 108 -16.52 21.45 8.12
CA ALA A 108 -17.12 21.50 6.78
C ALA A 108 -16.06 21.66 5.68
N GLU A 109 -15.08 22.55 5.87
CA GLU A 109 -14.00 22.75 4.91
C GLU A 109 -13.03 21.57 4.87
N LEU A 110 -12.78 20.87 5.99
CA LEU A 110 -12.00 19.64 5.99
C LEU A 110 -12.69 18.55 5.16
N LEU A 111 -13.96 18.27 5.42
CA LEU A 111 -14.72 17.26 4.67
C LEU A 111 -14.78 17.60 3.17
N LYS A 112 -14.94 18.87 2.82
CA LYS A 112 -14.90 19.33 1.45
C LYS A 112 -13.53 19.12 0.81
N THR A 113 -12.44 19.41 1.52
CA THR A 113 -11.07 19.18 1.05
C THR A 113 -10.82 17.69 0.75
N MET A 114 -11.39 16.80 1.58
CA MET A 114 -11.34 15.35 1.39
C MET A 114 -12.35 14.83 0.34
N ASN A 115 -13.07 15.68 -0.39
CA ASN A 115 -14.19 15.35 -1.28
C ASN A 115 -15.37 14.67 -0.57
N LEU A 116 -15.53 14.83 0.73
CA LEU A 116 -16.53 14.13 1.56
C LEU A 116 -17.73 15.00 1.94
N GLU A 117 -18.04 16.04 1.16
CA GLU A 117 -19.26 16.82 1.35
C GLU A 117 -20.50 15.93 1.35
N GLY A 118 -21.34 16.10 2.39
CA GLY A 118 -22.57 15.34 2.58
C GLY A 118 -22.44 14.11 3.46
N PHE A 119 -21.22 13.70 3.84
CA PHE A 119 -20.97 12.67 4.85
C PHE A 119 -20.81 13.31 6.24
N THR A 120 -21.10 12.50 7.25
CA THR A 120 -20.87 12.86 8.65
C THR A 120 -19.58 12.26 9.19
N VAL A 121 -19.09 12.77 10.30
CA VAL A 121 -17.96 12.16 11.02
C VAL A 121 -18.28 10.74 11.47
N GLY A 122 -19.57 10.44 11.76
CA GLY A 122 -20.03 9.09 12.07
C GLY A 122 -19.82 8.12 10.90
N ASP A 123 -20.15 8.55 9.67
CA ASP A 123 -19.92 7.73 8.46
C ASP A 123 -18.42 7.44 8.25
N LEU A 124 -17.57 8.42 8.55
CA LEU A 124 -16.11 8.24 8.48
C LEU A 124 -15.61 7.24 9.53
N ASN A 125 -16.11 7.34 10.77
CA ASN A 125 -15.73 6.43 11.85
C ASN A 125 -16.08 4.98 11.49
N ASP A 126 -17.28 4.75 10.96
CA ASP A 126 -17.73 3.43 10.54
C ASP A 126 -16.88 2.90 9.36
N TYR A 127 -16.53 3.78 8.43
CA TYR A 127 -15.66 3.44 7.31
C TYR A 127 -14.26 3.03 7.78
N TYR A 128 -13.59 3.85 8.59
CA TYR A 128 -12.22 3.55 9.04
C TYR A 128 -12.17 2.34 9.97
N GLN A 129 -13.17 2.12 10.82
CA GLN A 129 -13.26 0.91 11.63
C GLN A 129 -13.34 -0.35 10.75
N THR A 130 -14.14 -0.30 9.66
CA THR A 130 -14.24 -1.39 8.69
C THR A 130 -12.91 -1.60 7.96
N MET A 131 -12.30 -0.53 7.46
CA MET A 131 -11.06 -0.61 6.68
C MET A 131 -9.86 -1.07 7.51
N LEU A 132 -9.64 -0.49 8.70
CA LEU A 132 -8.53 -0.87 9.57
C LEU A 132 -8.59 -2.35 9.99
N LYS A 133 -9.81 -2.85 10.27
CA LYS A 133 -10.01 -4.27 10.55
C LYS A 133 -9.81 -5.11 9.30
N GLY A 134 -10.45 -4.73 8.20
CA GLY A 134 -10.41 -5.50 6.96
C GLY A 134 -9.02 -5.65 6.37
N ILE A 135 -8.21 -4.59 6.33
CA ILE A 135 -6.84 -4.63 5.82
C ILE A 135 -5.95 -5.57 6.67
N LYS A 136 -6.14 -5.59 8.00
CA LYS A 136 -5.39 -6.49 8.89
C LYS A 136 -5.75 -7.96 8.68
N GLU A 137 -6.97 -8.25 8.25
CA GLU A 137 -7.52 -9.59 8.05
C GLU A 137 -7.47 -10.05 6.59
N ALA A 138 -7.09 -9.18 5.65
CA ALA A 138 -7.15 -9.43 4.21
C ALA A 138 -6.22 -10.57 3.75
N ASP A 139 -5.02 -10.66 4.33
CA ASP A 139 -4.02 -11.68 4.03
C ASP A 139 -3.15 -11.91 5.27
N ASP A 140 -3.14 -13.14 5.81
CA ASP A 140 -2.40 -13.50 7.02
C ASP A 140 -0.88 -13.69 6.78
N GLN A 141 -0.45 -13.73 5.50
CA GLN A 141 0.95 -13.77 5.11
C GLN A 141 1.55 -12.36 4.93
N VAL A 142 0.72 -11.32 4.95
CA VAL A 142 1.13 -9.93 4.90
C VAL A 142 1.23 -9.36 6.31
N ALA A 143 2.38 -8.81 6.67
CA ALA A 143 2.48 -8.01 7.87
C ALA A 143 2.14 -6.56 7.55
N PHE A 144 0.93 -6.15 7.88
CA PHE A 144 0.48 -4.77 7.79
C PHE A 144 0.27 -4.19 9.19
N SER A 145 0.83 -3.01 9.43
CA SER A 145 0.59 -2.23 10.64
C SER A 145 0.29 -0.79 10.27
N SER A 146 -0.89 -0.32 10.66
CA SER A 146 -1.23 1.10 10.71
C SER A 146 -1.42 1.45 12.18
N ALA A 147 -0.38 2.00 12.80
CA ALA A 147 -0.39 2.36 14.20
C ALA A 147 -0.66 3.86 14.34
N ASN A 148 -1.69 4.19 15.09
CA ASN A 148 -2.19 5.54 15.26
C ASN A 148 -2.01 5.99 16.70
N SER A 149 -1.57 7.22 16.91
CA SER A 149 -1.40 7.77 18.25
C SER A 149 -1.68 9.27 18.29
N PHE A 150 -2.19 9.68 19.44
CA PHE A 150 -2.42 11.08 19.78
C PHE A 150 -1.52 11.46 20.95
N TRP A 151 -0.56 12.35 20.69
CA TRP A 151 0.37 12.86 21.70
C TRP A 151 -0.03 14.24 22.10
N TYR A 152 -0.08 14.55 23.41
CA TYR A 152 -0.50 15.84 23.90
C TYR A 152 0.35 16.28 25.10
N HIS A 153 0.53 17.60 25.19
CA HIS A 153 1.31 18.20 26.25
C HIS A 153 0.66 17.98 27.63
N GLN A 154 1.46 17.74 28.68
CA GLN A 154 1.01 17.39 30.04
C GLN A 154 0.00 18.36 30.68
N TRP A 155 -0.08 19.60 30.20
CA TRP A 155 -1.03 20.60 30.72
C TRP A 155 -2.46 20.42 30.16
N PHE A 156 -2.63 19.51 29.27
CA PHE A 156 -3.90 19.23 28.62
C PHE A 156 -4.32 17.78 28.89
N SER A 157 -5.58 17.50 28.66
CA SER A 157 -6.07 16.12 28.61
C SER A 157 -7.06 15.99 27.46
N PRO A 158 -7.12 14.86 26.77
CA PRO A 158 -8.17 14.63 25.79
C PRO A 158 -9.54 14.81 26.44
N THR A 159 -10.49 15.40 25.72
CA THR A 159 -11.89 15.35 26.15
C THR A 159 -12.34 13.89 26.17
N GLU A 160 -13.23 13.52 27.11
CA GLU A 160 -13.76 12.16 27.19
C GLU A 160 -14.38 11.72 25.85
N SER A 161 -15.12 12.61 25.20
CA SER A 161 -15.72 12.38 23.89
C SER A 161 -14.67 12.08 22.82
N TYR A 162 -13.56 12.84 22.77
CA TYR A 162 -12.50 12.62 21.79
C TYR A 162 -11.75 11.31 22.04
N ALA A 163 -11.40 11.04 23.30
CA ALA A 163 -10.73 9.79 23.68
C ALA A 163 -11.53 8.53 23.29
N GLU A 164 -12.86 8.57 23.42
CA GLU A 164 -13.73 7.48 22.96
C GLU A 164 -13.70 7.34 21.41
N LYS A 165 -13.64 8.45 20.68
CA LYS A 165 -13.58 8.42 19.20
C LYS A 165 -12.28 7.86 18.65
N LEU A 166 -11.16 8.07 19.35
CA LEU A 166 -9.86 7.52 18.96
C LEU A 166 -9.87 5.99 18.85
N LYS A 167 -10.73 5.30 19.61
CA LYS A 167 -10.88 3.84 19.56
C LYS A 167 -11.35 3.32 18.19
N ASN A 168 -12.11 4.12 17.44
CA ASN A 168 -12.54 3.75 16.09
C ASN A 168 -11.37 3.65 15.10
N TYR A 169 -10.22 4.20 15.48
CA TYR A 169 -8.99 4.28 14.68
C TYR A 169 -7.87 3.41 15.23
N ASP A 170 -8.16 2.53 16.20
CA ASP A 170 -7.14 1.79 16.95
C ASP A 170 -6.02 2.71 17.50
N ALA A 171 -6.40 3.96 17.85
CA ALA A 171 -5.46 4.97 18.28
C ALA A 171 -5.33 5.03 19.80
N GLU A 172 -4.11 5.24 20.26
CA GLU A 172 -3.77 5.41 21.67
C GLU A 172 -3.37 6.87 21.94
N ALA A 173 -3.67 7.38 23.16
CA ALA A 173 -3.35 8.74 23.56
C ALA A 173 -2.21 8.74 24.59
N TYR A 174 -1.20 9.60 24.38
CA TYR A 174 0.00 9.68 25.20
C TYR A 174 0.30 11.10 25.65
N VAL A 175 0.83 11.23 26.87
CA VAL A 175 1.25 12.51 27.45
C VAL A 175 2.68 12.82 27.03
N ILE A 176 2.91 14.03 26.51
CA ILE A 176 4.24 14.60 26.32
C ILE A 176 4.63 15.36 27.57
N ASN A 177 5.76 14.99 28.17
CA ASN A 177 6.34 15.75 29.26
C ASN A 177 7.47 16.66 28.74
N PRO A 178 7.23 17.96 28.58
CA PRO A 178 8.22 18.88 28.01
C PRO A 178 9.35 19.24 28.99
N ALA A 179 9.29 18.80 30.26
CA ALA A 179 10.39 19.01 31.20
C ALA A 179 11.69 18.35 30.73
N SER A 180 11.59 17.40 29.76
CA SER A 180 12.72 16.75 29.09
C SER A 180 12.33 16.52 27.63
N ALA A 181 12.54 17.51 26.77
CA ALA A 181 12.27 17.40 25.34
C ALA A 181 12.98 16.22 24.69
N ALA A 182 14.21 15.93 25.12
CA ALA A 182 14.97 14.76 24.64
C ALA A 182 14.30 13.44 25.01
N GLU A 183 13.76 13.28 26.23
CA GLU A 183 13.02 12.08 26.63
C GLU A 183 11.70 11.96 25.88
N ALA A 184 10.95 13.05 25.73
CA ALA A 184 9.70 13.05 24.98
C ALA A 184 9.90 12.67 23.52
N ALA A 185 10.90 13.24 22.83
CA ALA A 185 11.27 12.86 21.47
C ALA A 185 11.67 11.39 21.39
N LYS A 186 12.43 10.89 22.37
CA LYS A 186 12.82 9.48 22.45
C LYS A 186 11.62 8.55 22.61
N ASP A 187 10.65 8.90 23.45
CA ASP A 187 9.46 8.07 23.68
C ASP A 187 8.61 7.97 22.41
N ILE A 188 8.40 9.10 21.70
CA ILE A 188 7.71 9.12 20.41
C ILE A 188 8.47 8.26 19.38
N ASN A 189 9.77 8.46 19.26
CA ASN A 189 10.60 7.72 18.30
C ASN A 189 10.66 6.22 18.59
N ASN A 190 10.74 5.83 19.87
CA ASN A 190 10.67 4.42 20.30
C ASN A 190 9.32 3.81 19.93
N TRP A 191 8.19 4.52 20.17
CA TRP A 191 6.87 4.05 19.81
C TRP A 191 6.77 3.79 18.29
N VAL A 192 7.24 4.72 17.45
CA VAL A 192 7.25 4.54 15.99
C VAL A 192 8.14 3.36 15.59
N SER A 193 9.33 3.25 16.19
CA SER A 193 10.25 2.14 15.92
C SER A 193 9.62 0.78 16.24
N ASP A 194 8.99 0.65 17.39
CA ASP A 194 8.31 -0.59 17.79
C ASP A 194 7.17 -0.96 16.85
N LYS A 195 6.36 0.03 16.42
CA LYS A 195 5.23 -0.18 15.52
C LYS A 195 5.64 -0.48 14.07
N THR A 196 6.87 -0.12 13.69
CA THR A 196 7.42 -0.34 12.34
C THR A 196 8.53 -1.40 12.29
N ASN A 197 8.61 -2.29 13.29
CA ASN A 197 9.63 -3.33 13.39
C ASN A 197 11.07 -2.79 13.22
N GLY A 198 11.35 -1.61 13.79
CA GLY A 198 12.66 -0.96 13.76
C GLY A 198 13.02 -0.30 12.42
N LYS A 199 12.08 -0.20 11.46
CA LYS A 199 12.37 0.40 10.15
C LYS A 199 12.37 1.91 10.18
N ILE A 200 11.48 2.49 10.95
CA ILE A 200 11.43 3.94 11.18
C ILE A 200 11.90 4.17 12.62
N THR A 201 13.13 4.63 12.75
CA THR A 201 13.77 4.81 14.08
C THR A 201 13.66 6.22 14.63
N SER A 202 13.22 7.18 13.80
CA SER A 202 13.05 8.59 14.21
C SER A 202 12.01 9.26 13.33
N ILE A 203 11.07 9.97 13.92
CA ILE A 203 10.04 10.76 13.24
C ILE A 203 10.05 12.22 13.70
N ILE A 204 10.46 12.49 14.95
CA ILE A 204 10.50 13.80 15.56
C ILE A 204 11.87 14.10 16.17
N GLU A 205 12.28 15.37 16.14
CA GLU A 205 13.50 15.85 16.76
C GLU A 205 13.20 16.57 18.09
N GLU A 206 14.18 16.60 19.01
CA GLU A 206 14.05 17.27 20.32
C GLU A 206 13.57 18.71 20.21
N LYS A 207 14.10 19.46 19.23
CA LYS A 207 13.74 20.88 19.02
C LYS A 207 12.27 21.11 18.68
N GLN A 208 11.57 20.11 18.15
CA GLN A 208 10.15 20.20 17.78
C GLN A 208 9.23 20.01 19.00
N ILE A 209 9.73 19.35 20.06
CA ILE A 209 8.94 19.09 21.27
C ILE A 209 8.56 20.36 22.02
N ASP A 210 9.45 21.35 22.05
CA ASP A 210 9.23 22.61 22.81
C ASP A 210 8.04 23.42 22.28
N GLU A 211 7.71 23.27 20.99
CA GLU A 211 6.62 23.98 20.33
C GLU A 211 5.37 23.08 20.20
N LEU A 212 5.46 21.80 20.55
CA LEU A 212 4.42 20.82 20.32
C LEU A 212 3.36 20.85 21.43
N ILE A 213 2.16 21.29 21.10
CA ILE A 213 1.00 21.18 21.98
C ILE A 213 0.37 19.79 21.87
N TRP A 214 0.27 19.29 20.65
CA TRP A 214 -0.19 17.94 20.34
C TRP A 214 0.24 17.52 18.93
N ALA A 215 0.28 16.22 18.72
CA ALA A 215 0.54 15.63 17.41
C ALA A 215 -0.32 14.39 17.19
N LEU A 216 -0.78 14.23 15.97
CA LEU A 216 -1.28 12.96 15.45
C LEU A 216 -0.15 12.27 14.69
N ILE A 217 0.27 11.14 15.19
CA ILE A 217 1.35 10.36 14.58
C ILE A 217 0.76 9.05 14.09
N ASN A 218 0.93 8.82 12.80
CA ASN A 218 0.64 7.55 12.18
C ASN A 218 1.94 6.94 11.65
N ALA A 219 2.19 5.70 12.03
CA ALA A 219 3.29 4.90 11.54
C ALA A 219 2.73 3.73 10.75
N ILE A 220 3.10 3.64 9.48
CA ILE A 220 2.64 2.56 8.60
C ILE A 220 3.80 1.67 8.17
N TYR A 221 3.57 0.38 8.26
CA TYR A 221 4.51 -0.66 7.87
C TYR A 221 3.80 -1.70 7.02
N TYR A 222 4.44 -2.10 5.93
CA TYR A 222 3.98 -3.15 5.06
C TYR A 222 5.13 -4.11 4.74
N LYS A 223 4.84 -5.41 4.82
CA LYS A 223 5.74 -6.48 4.40
C LYS A 223 4.93 -7.58 3.75
N GLY A 224 5.21 -7.86 2.47
CA GLY A 224 4.56 -8.91 1.69
C GLY A 224 5.54 -9.54 0.71
N GLY A 225 5.47 -10.85 0.54
CA GLY A 225 6.20 -11.60 -0.49
C GLY A 225 5.50 -11.50 -1.84
N TRP A 226 6.26 -11.53 -2.95
CA TRP A 226 5.66 -11.62 -4.27
C TRP A 226 4.92 -12.95 -4.45
N LYS A 227 3.75 -12.93 -5.07
CA LYS A 227 3.10 -14.16 -5.56
C LYS A 227 3.95 -14.87 -6.61
N HIS A 228 4.66 -14.12 -7.42
CA HIS A 228 5.62 -14.56 -8.41
C HIS A 228 6.97 -13.94 -8.07
N GLU A 229 7.79 -14.65 -7.29
CA GLU A 229 9.11 -14.17 -6.88
C GLU A 229 10.04 -13.99 -8.07
N PHE A 230 10.87 -12.96 -8.03
CA PHE A 230 11.98 -12.82 -8.97
C PHE A 230 13.10 -13.79 -8.57
N ALA A 231 13.61 -14.57 -9.54
CA ALA A 231 14.72 -15.46 -9.27
C ALA A 231 16.02 -14.66 -9.06
N GLU A 232 16.66 -14.81 -7.90
CA GLU A 232 17.90 -14.07 -7.56
C GLU A 232 18.99 -14.19 -8.64
N GLY A 233 19.09 -15.36 -9.29
CA GLY A 233 20.04 -15.62 -10.38
C GLY A 233 19.72 -14.90 -11.69
N MET A 234 18.55 -14.26 -11.79
CA MET A 234 18.12 -13.47 -12.96
C MET A 234 18.31 -11.96 -12.75
N THR A 235 18.71 -11.52 -11.56
CA THR A 235 19.06 -10.13 -11.29
C THR A 235 20.36 -9.79 -11.98
N ILE A 236 20.37 -8.71 -12.75
CA ILE A 236 21.53 -8.24 -13.51
C ILE A 236 21.77 -6.76 -13.24
N ASN A 237 23.00 -6.32 -13.43
CA ASN A 237 23.33 -4.90 -13.30
C ASN A 237 22.99 -4.20 -14.62
N GLN A 238 22.06 -3.22 -14.57
CA GLN A 238 21.57 -2.46 -15.73
C GLN A 238 21.63 -0.95 -15.49
N GLN A 239 21.61 -0.20 -16.58
CA GLN A 239 21.54 1.24 -16.53
C GLN A 239 20.11 1.70 -16.20
N PHE A 240 20.00 2.58 -15.22
CA PHE A 240 18.83 3.40 -14.94
C PHE A 240 19.15 4.86 -15.29
N THR A 241 18.28 5.52 -16.01
CA THR A 241 18.44 6.95 -16.35
C THR A 241 17.63 7.77 -15.35
N THR A 242 18.31 8.52 -14.48
CA THR A 242 17.65 9.33 -13.45
C THR A 242 16.85 10.50 -14.05
N GLU A 243 16.02 11.15 -13.22
CA GLU A 243 15.28 12.36 -13.60
C GLU A 243 16.19 13.48 -14.15
N SER A 244 17.43 13.60 -13.64
CA SER A 244 18.41 14.55 -14.14
C SER A 244 19.07 14.14 -15.46
N GLY A 245 18.80 12.94 -15.98
CA GLY A 245 19.43 12.37 -17.16
C GLY A 245 20.77 11.68 -16.88
N GLU A 246 21.15 11.52 -15.61
CA GLU A 246 22.35 10.79 -15.24
C GLU A 246 22.15 9.27 -15.38
N ALA A 247 23.15 8.57 -15.90
CA ALA A 247 23.13 7.12 -16.00
C ALA A 247 23.68 6.48 -14.72
N LYS A 248 22.85 5.70 -14.02
CA LYS A 248 23.19 4.99 -12.78
C LYS A 248 23.09 3.49 -13.01
N GLN A 249 24.06 2.73 -12.50
CA GLN A 249 23.99 1.26 -12.56
C GLN A 249 23.21 0.73 -11.36
N MET A 250 22.21 -0.11 -11.62
CA MET A 250 21.34 -0.68 -10.60
C MET A 250 21.17 -2.20 -10.78
N ASP A 251 21.05 -2.91 -9.68
CA ASP A 251 20.66 -4.31 -9.69
C ASP A 251 19.19 -4.38 -10.09
N THR A 252 18.92 -4.96 -11.27
CA THR A 252 17.58 -5.04 -11.88
C THR A 252 17.10 -6.48 -11.89
N MET A 253 15.99 -6.71 -11.22
CA MET A 253 15.29 -7.99 -11.14
C MET A 253 14.48 -8.23 -12.41
N ARG A 254 14.32 -9.49 -12.82
CA ARG A 254 13.67 -9.84 -14.09
C ARG A 254 12.73 -11.02 -13.93
N ILE A 255 11.53 -10.88 -14.50
CA ILE A 255 10.53 -11.93 -14.55
C ILE A 255 9.65 -11.77 -15.78
N THR A 256 9.28 -12.89 -16.41
CA THR A 256 8.22 -12.90 -17.44
C THR A 256 7.11 -13.82 -16.95
N SER A 257 5.93 -13.25 -16.74
CA SER A 257 4.75 -13.96 -16.24
C SER A 257 3.46 -13.27 -16.69
N LYS A 258 2.32 -13.80 -16.26
CA LYS A 258 1.02 -13.16 -16.45
C LYS A 258 0.78 -12.16 -15.34
N PHE A 259 0.66 -10.89 -15.71
CA PHE A 259 0.35 -9.78 -14.82
C PHE A 259 -0.85 -8.99 -15.34
N LEU A 260 -1.55 -8.31 -14.46
CA LEU A 260 -2.51 -7.29 -14.86
C LEU A 260 -1.75 -6.14 -15.53
N TYR A 261 -2.21 -5.71 -16.70
CA TYR A 261 -1.56 -4.64 -17.45
C TYR A 261 -2.57 -3.87 -18.29
N GLN A 262 -2.37 -2.56 -18.37
CA GLN A 262 -3.10 -1.68 -19.28
C GLN A 262 -2.14 -0.63 -19.85
N GLY A 263 -2.09 -0.53 -21.19
CA GLY A 263 -1.41 0.56 -21.89
C GLY A 263 -2.35 1.74 -22.09
N TYR A 264 -1.81 2.94 -21.90
CA TYR A 264 -2.45 4.23 -22.12
C TYR A 264 -1.64 5.07 -23.12
N ASP A 265 -2.13 6.27 -23.45
CA ASP A 265 -1.40 7.19 -24.29
C ASP A 265 -0.19 7.80 -23.53
N GLY A 266 0.99 7.28 -23.83
CA GLY A 266 2.28 7.72 -23.28
C GLY A 266 2.69 7.06 -21.97
N TYR A 267 1.99 6.02 -21.46
CA TYR A 267 2.40 5.23 -20.32
C TYR A 267 1.68 3.88 -20.23
N GLY A 268 2.23 2.97 -19.44
CA GLY A 268 1.60 1.71 -19.08
C GLY A 268 1.44 1.58 -17.56
N VAL A 269 0.45 0.78 -17.14
CA VAL A 269 0.23 0.40 -15.73
C VAL A 269 0.27 -1.10 -15.62
N ALA A 270 1.07 -1.60 -14.67
CA ALA A 270 1.17 -3.04 -14.36
C ALA A 270 0.97 -3.28 -12.88
N HIS A 271 0.37 -4.43 -12.53
CA HIS A 271 0.20 -4.88 -11.15
C HIS A 271 0.93 -6.19 -10.91
N LEU A 272 1.71 -6.23 -9.84
CA LEU A 272 2.43 -7.40 -9.35
C LEU A 272 1.78 -7.85 -8.03
N PRO A 273 1.08 -8.99 -8.00
CA PRO A 273 0.38 -9.42 -6.79
C PRO A 273 1.36 -9.89 -5.70
N TYR A 274 1.01 -9.60 -4.46
CA TYR A 274 1.63 -10.19 -3.28
C TYR A 274 0.89 -11.47 -2.88
N ASN A 275 1.61 -12.45 -2.36
CA ASN A 275 1.09 -13.70 -1.75
C ASN A 275 -0.21 -14.21 -2.38
N ASP A 276 -1.33 -14.13 -1.70
CA ASP A 276 -2.65 -14.62 -2.14
C ASP A 276 -3.45 -13.61 -2.97
N GLY A 277 -2.91 -12.41 -3.19
CA GLY A 277 -3.49 -11.39 -4.07
C GLY A 277 -4.51 -10.48 -3.40
N ALA A 278 -4.48 -10.34 -2.07
CA ALA A 278 -5.23 -9.28 -1.39
C ALA A 278 -4.64 -7.89 -1.67
N PHE A 279 -3.35 -7.85 -1.97
CA PHE A 279 -2.62 -6.61 -2.25
C PHE A 279 -1.81 -6.76 -3.53
N ASP A 280 -1.70 -5.66 -4.27
CA ASP A 280 -0.82 -5.56 -5.45
C ASP A 280 0.16 -4.41 -5.29
N PHE A 281 1.37 -4.63 -5.78
CA PHE A 281 2.29 -3.55 -6.11
C PHE A 281 1.98 -3.06 -7.51
N PHE A 282 1.61 -1.80 -7.66
CA PHE A 282 1.38 -1.22 -8.98
C PHE A 282 2.56 -0.36 -9.42
N VAL A 283 2.76 -0.29 -10.72
CA VAL A 283 3.73 0.59 -11.37
C VAL A 283 3.05 1.36 -12.49
N VAL A 284 3.31 2.67 -12.56
CA VAL A 284 2.99 3.51 -13.71
C VAL A 284 4.31 3.90 -14.37
N LEU A 285 4.53 3.39 -15.57
CA LEU A 285 5.77 3.60 -16.31
C LEU A 285 5.49 4.45 -17.55
N PRO A 286 6.12 5.61 -17.70
CA PRO A 286 6.04 6.39 -18.95
C PRO A 286 6.58 5.60 -20.15
N ASP A 287 6.07 5.84 -21.33
CA ASP A 287 6.70 5.36 -22.57
C ASP A 287 8.04 6.07 -22.77
N ASN A 288 8.98 5.40 -23.45
CA ASN A 288 10.28 5.98 -23.74
C ASN A 288 10.18 7.36 -24.38
N GLY A 289 10.78 8.37 -23.76
CA GLY A 289 10.78 9.75 -24.19
C GLY A 289 9.55 10.56 -23.75
N THR A 290 8.65 9.95 -22.99
CA THR A 290 7.54 10.67 -22.33
C THR A 290 8.02 11.18 -20.97
N ASP A 291 7.77 12.47 -20.69
CA ASP A 291 8.09 13.06 -19.39
C ASP A 291 7.12 12.56 -18.34
N ILE A 292 7.67 12.03 -17.23
CA ILE A 292 6.91 11.53 -16.07
C ILE A 292 5.99 12.61 -15.47
N THR A 293 6.40 13.87 -15.47
CA THR A 293 5.57 14.99 -14.98
C THR A 293 4.27 15.09 -15.76
N SER A 294 4.35 14.97 -17.10
CA SER A 294 3.18 14.99 -17.96
C SER A 294 2.25 13.79 -17.73
N VAL A 295 2.80 12.64 -17.35
CA VAL A 295 2.01 11.46 -16.97
C VAL A 295 1.31 11.70 -15.65
N ILE A 296 2.01 12.21 -14.63
CA ILE A 296 1.44 12.49 -13.30
C ILE A 296 0.31 13.52 -13.40
N GLU A 297 0.48 14.57 -14.17
CA GLU A 297 -0.55 15.62 -14.36
C GLU A 297 -1.86 15.04 -14.87
N LYS A 298 -1.81 14.19 -15.92
CA LYS A 298 -2.98 13.60 -16.56
C LYS A 298 -3.53 12.35 -15.88
N LEU A 299 -2.74 11.69 -15.02
CA LEU A 299 -3.11 10.46 -14.34
C LEU A 299 -4.40 10.65 -13.53
N SER A 300 -5.37 9.77 -13.71
CA SER A 300 -6.54 9.65 -12.85
C SER A 300 -6.43 8.38 -11.99
N TYR A 301 -7.11 8.34 -10.86
CA TYR A 301 -7.07 7.14 -10.01
C TYR A 301 -7.63 5.91 -10.75
N LYS A 302 -8.57 6.10 -11.65
CA LYS A 302 -9.15 5.01 -12.47
C LYS A 302 -8.13 4.33 -13.36
N ASP A 303 -7.08 5.04 -13.77
CA ASP A 303 -6.02 4.48 -14.61
C ASP A 303 -5.17 3.45 -13.86
N LEU A 304 -5.21 3.48 -12.51
CA LEU A 304 -4.56 2.49 -11.65
C LEU A 304 -5.38 1.19 -11.53
N LEU A 305 -6.65 1.18 -11.95
CA LEU A 305 -7.56 0.04 -11.79
C LEU A 305 -7.52 -0.84 -13.05
N VAL A 306 -6.56 -1.74 -13.10
CA VAL A 306 -6.29 -2.62 -14.24
C VAL A 306 -6.98 -3.97 -14.04
N SER A 307 -7.59 -4.53 -15.10
CA SER A 307 -8.38 -5.76 -15.02
C SER A 307 -7.93 -6.88 -15.96
N ASP A 308 -7.13 -6.58 -16.99
CA ASP A 308 -6.78 -7.53 -18.04
C ASP A 308 -5.39 -8.13 -17.83
N TYR A 309 -5.27 -9.45 -18.00
CA TYR A 309 -4.00 -10.16 -17.88
C TYR A 309 -3.28 -10.24 -19.22
N TYR A 310 -2.00 -9.90 -19.21
CA TYR A 310 -1.08 -10.07 -20.34
C TYR A 310 0.17 -10.81 -19.92
N THR A 311 0.89 -11.41 -20.87
CA THR A 311 2.26 -11.85 -20.63
C THR A 311 3.17 -10.63 -20.66
N VAL A 312 3.73 -10.28 -19.50
CA VAL A 312 4.58 -9.09 -19.33
C VAL A 312 5.99 -9.52 -18.93
N ASN A 313 6.98 -9.01 -19.63
CA ASN A 313 8.39 -9.11 -19.28
C ASN A 313 8.75 -7.89 -18.44
N ILE A 314 8.86 -8.10 -17.14
CA ILE A 314 9.14 -7.04 -16.16
C ILE A 314 10.64 -7.01 -15.85
N GLU A 315 11.23 -5.82 -15.99
CA GLU A 315 12.57 -5.51 -15.49
C GLU A 315 12.44 -4.36 -14.48
N MET A 316 12.71 -4.62 -13.20
CA MET A 316 12.51 -3.66 -12.12
C MET A 316 13.79 -3.54 -11.27
N PRO A 317 14.31 -2.31 -11.07
CA PRO A 317 15.45 -2.12 -10.18
C PRO A 317 15.08 -2.49 -8.74
N LYS A 318 16.06 -2.99 -7.99
CA LYS A 318 15.96 -3.05 -6.53
C LYS A 318 16.13 -1.65 -5.99
N PHE A 319 15.26 -1.25 -5.08
CA PHE A 319 15.34 0.07 -4.48
C PHE A 319 14.88 0.09 -3.03
N GLU A 320 15.31 1.14 -2.34
CA GLU A 320 14.93 1.43 -0.97
C GLU A 320 14.65 2.93 -0.86
N VAL A 321 13.50 3.30 -0.31
CA VAL A 321 13.09 4.68 -0.13
C VAL A 321 12.63 4.88 1.31
N GLU A 322 13.20 5.88 1.96
CA GLU A 322 12.72 6.45 3.21
C GLU A 322 12.34 7.90 2.93
N TYR A 323 11.14 8.28 3.34
CA TYR A 323 10.61 9.62 3.08
C TYR A 323 9.89 10.15 4.31
N LYS A 324 10.17 11.40 4.67
CA LYS A 324 9.50 12.12 5.76
C LYS A 324 8.83 13.35 5.19
N ASP A 325 7.56 13.56 5.54
CA ASP A 325 6.81 14.75 5.21
C ASP A 325 6.24 15.41 6.47
N GLU A 326 6.43 16.71 6.58
CA GLU A 326 5.93 17.58 7.65
C GLU A 326 5.01 18.67 7.10
N GLN A 327 4.71 18.63 5.79
CA GLN A 327 3.97 19.67 5.07
C GLN A 327 2.55 19.24 4.66
N LEU A 328 2.04 18.14 5.22
CA LEU A 328 0.74 17.60 4.80
C LEU A 328 -0.40 18.61 4.92
N LEU A 329 -0.39 19.45 5.95
CA LEU A 329 -1.38 20.52 6.09
C LEU A 329 -1.22 21.65 5.05
N TYR A 330 0.00 21.91 4.63
CA TYR A 330 0.26 22.84 3.52
C TYR A 330 -0.38 22.32 2.24
N TYR A 331 -0.22 21.05 1.90
CA TYR A 331 -0.85 20.48 0.70
C TYR A 331 -2.37 20.52 0.77
N LEU A 332 -2.97 20.33 1.94
CA LEU A 332 -4.42 20.53 2.12
C LEU A 332 -4.83 21.96 1.81
N SER A 333 -4.03 22.95 2.23
CA SER A 333 -4.30 24.36 1.94
C SER A 333 -4.15 24.72 0.46
N GLN A 334 -3.28 24.01 -0.28
CA GLN A 334 -3.17 24.15 -1.73
C GLN A 334 -4.40 23.57 -2.45
N LEU A 335 -4.96 22.46 -1.95
CA LEU A 335 -6.18 21.88 -2.49
C LEU A 335 -7.43 22.70 -2.16
N ASN A 336 -7.48 23.29 -0.98
CA ASN A 336 -8.58 24.16 -0.54
C ASN A 336 -8.05 25.38 0.23
N PRO A 337 -7.88 26.53 -0.43
CA PRO A 337 -7.41 27.76 0.22
C PRO A 337 -8.35 28.31 1.32
N ASN A 338 -9.58 27.80 1.39
CA ASN A 338 -10.53 28.22 2.43
C ASN A 338 -10.42 27.37 3.71
N ILE A 339 -9.62 26.30 3.69
CA ILE A 339 -9.43 25.49 4.89
C ILE A 339 -8.71 26.34 5.94
N THR A 340 -9.32 26.47 7.10
CA THR A 340 -8.77 27.16 8.26
C THR A 340 -8.98 26.28 9.48
N PHE A 341 -7.99 26.24 10.36
CA PHE A 341 -8.09 25.49 11.61
C PHE A 341 -8.38 26.47 12.74
N ASN A 342 -9.68 26.80 12.91
CA ASN A 342 -10.12 27.72 13.97
C ASN A 342 -10.11 27.00 15.33
N GLY A 343 -9.28 27.46 16.27
CA GLY A 343 -9.17 26.88 17.60
C GLY A 343 -10.47 26.79 18.38
N ASP A 344 -11.40 27.75 18.15
CA ASP A 344 -12.71 27.75 18.79
C ASP A 344 -13.65 26.63 18.29
N GLU A 345 -13.34 26.01 17.14
CA GLU A 345 -14.08 24.91 16.53
C GLU A 345 -13.35 23.55 16.66
N ILE A 346 -12.29 23.48 17.48
CA ILE A 346 -11.50 22.26 17.68
C ILE A 346 -11.56 21.84 19.15
N HIS A 347 -12.19 20.72 19.43
CA HIS A 347 -12.55 20.25 20.77
C HIS A 347 -11.89 18.90 21.16
N MET A 348 -10.59 18.74 20.87
CA MET A 348 -9.89 17.51 21.22
C MET A 348 -9.31 17.52 22.64
N LEU A 349 -9.01 18.69 23.19
CA LEU A 349 -8.36 18.86 24.49
C LEU A 349 -9.20 19.68 25.47
N ASN A 350 -9.13 19.32 26.74
CA ASN A 350 -9.57 20.20 27.82
C ASN A 350 -8.43 21.15 28.12
N PHE A 351 -8.69 22.43 27.99
CA PHE A 351 -7.76 23.51 28.32
C PHE A 351 -7.93 23.89 29.79
N ASP A 352 -7.02 23.46 30.65
CA ASP A 352 -6.89 24.04 31.98
C ASP A 352 -5.79 25.09 31.95
N LEU A 353 -6.17 26.33 31.58
CA LEU A 353 -5.25 27.45 31.46
C LEU A 353 -5.05 28.18 32.79
N THR A 354 -5.39 27.60 33.94
CA THR A 354 -5.24 28.25 35.25
C THR A 354 -3.76 28.57 35.52
N GLY A 355 -3.36 29.78 35.18
CA GLY A 355 -2.00 30.33 35.41
C GLY A 355 -1.05 30.29 34.19
N HIS A 356 -1.53 29.94 33.00
CA HIS A 356 -0.76 29.97 31.78
C HIS A 356 -1.45 30.82 30.72
N GLU A 357 -0.78 31.90 30.27
CA GLU A 357 -1.20 32.65 29.09
C GLU A 357 -0.62 31.94 27.86
N PHE A 358 -1.46 31.28 27.09
CA PHE A 358 -1.10 30.74 25.79
C PHE A 358 -1.59 31.70 24.70
N GLU A 359 -0.68 32.24 23.90
CA GLU A 359 -1.06 32.74 22.58
C GLU A 359 -1.32 31.51 21.71
N ALA A 360 -2.59 31.21 21.52
CA ALA A 360 -3.06 30.00 20.84
C ALA A 360 -2.82 30.07 19.32
N ASN A 361 -1.58 29.97 18.90
CA ASN A 361 -1.29 29.34 17.62
C ASN A 361 -1.26 27.84 17.89
N LEU A 362 -2.40 27.14 17.69
CA LEU A 362 -2.46 25.70 17.71
C LEU A 362 -1.53 25.20 16.60
N ALA A 363 -0.30 24.84 16.96
CA ALA A 363 0.58 24.14 16.04
C ALA A 363 -0.01 22.74 15.84
N LEU A 364 -0.78 22.59 14.76
CA LEU A 364 -1.27 21.30 14.29
C LEU A 364 -0.17 20.69 13.45
N GLU A 365 0.30 19.52 13.83
CA GLU A 365 1.26 18.77 13.03
C GLU A 365 0.70 17.38 12.70
N ILE A 366 0.69 17.05 11.42
CA ILE A 366 0.51 15.71 10.91
C ILE A 366 1.84 15.32 10.29
N ILE A 367 2.56 14.47 10.98
CA ILE A 367 3.89 14.00 10.54
C ILE A 367 3.73 12.61 9.98
N GLN A 368 4.15 12.42 8.74
CA GLN A 368 4.24 11.11 8.13
C GLN A 368 5.69 10.76 7.80
N LYS A 369 6.09 9.57 8.19
CA LYS A 369 7.34 8.97 7.75
C LYS A 369 7.08 7.58 7.23
N THR A 370 7.56 7.31 6.02
CA THR A 370 7.34 6.06 5.29
C THR A 370 8.66 5.41 4.93
N TYR A 371 8.64 4.10 4.86
CA TYR A 371 9.78 3.30 4.42
C TYR A 371 9.28 2.17 3.51
N MET A 372 9.98 1.95 2.41
CA MET A 372 9.74 0.85 1.50
C MET A 372 11.04 0.33 0.91
N LYS A 373 11.21 -0.98 0.95
CA LYS A 373 12.31 -1.67 0.27
C LYS A 373 11.72 -2.73 -0.65
N VAL A 374 12.18 -2.75 -1.89
CA VAL A 374 11.74 -3.68 -2.94
C VAL A 374 12.91 -4.53 -3.39
N ASP A 375 12.77 -5.84 -3.30
CA ASP A 375 13.77 -6.82 -3.73
C ASP A 375 13.11 -8.06 -4.37
N GLU A 376 13.90 -9.10 -4.69
CA GLU A 376 13.44 -10.29 -5.42
C GLU A 376 12.32 -11.04 -4.73
N LYS A 377 12.20 -10.91 -3.42
CA LYS A 377 11.25 -11.67 -2.59
C LYS A 377 9.96 -10.92 -2.32
N GLY A 378 9.95 -9.61 -2.50
CA GLY A 378 8.79 -8.77 -2.20
C GLY A 378 9.15 -7.40 -1.70
N THR A 379 8.22 -6.82 -0.98
CA THR A 379 8.46 -5.63 -0.15
C THR A 379 8.78 -6.13 1.25
N GLU A 380 10.04 -5.99 1.68
CA GLU A 380 10.59 -6.48 2.96
C GLU A 380 10.41 -7.98 3.28
N ALA A 381 10.31 -8.86 2.29
CA ALA A 381 10.03 -10.27 2.50
C ALA A 381 11.20 -11.07 3.09
N ALA A 382 10.88 -12.03 3.98
CA ALA A 382 11.77 -13.10 4.39
C ALA A 382 11.47 -14.35 3.55
N ALA A 383 12.51 -15.14 3.26
CA ALA A 383 12.46 -16.27 2.34
C ALA A 383 11.28 -17.24 2.57
N VAL A 384 10.46 -17.40 1.56
CA VAL A 384 9.59 -18.55 1.34
C VAL A 384 10.15 -19.30 0.13
N THR A 385 10.21 -20.63 0.21
CA THR A 385 10.85 -21.47 -0.81
C THR A 385 9.99 -21.47 -2.08
N ALA A 386 10.50 -20.91 -3.16
CA ALA A 386 9.83 -20.93 -4.45
C ALA A 386 9.86 -22.36 -5.06
N ILE A 387 8.70 -22.86 -5.46
CA ILE A 387 8.58 -24.03 -6.34
C ILE A 387 8.56 -23.52 -7.77
N LEU A 388 9.66 -23.69 -8.48
CA LEU A 388 9.77 -23.36 -9.90
C LEU A 388 8.94 -24.38 -10.71
N ALA A 389 7.73 -23.99 -11.11
CA ALA A 389 6.98 -24.73 -12.10
C ALA A 389 7.48 -24.33 -13.51
N HIS A 390 8.31 -25.18 -14.11
CA HIS A 390 8.67 -25.08 -15.52
C HIS A 390 7.53 -25.68 -16.35
N GLY A 391 6.60 -24.84 -16.79
CA GLY A 391 5.66 -25.20 -17.84
C GLY A 391 6.40 -25.33 -19.18
N ALA A 392 6.20 -26.42 -19.90
CA ALA A 392 6.69 -26.54 -21.27
C ALA A 392 6.07 -25.45 -22.14
N PRO A 393 6.84 -24.81 -23.05
CA PRO A 393 6.32 -23.74 -23.90
C PRO A 393 5.36 -24.32 -24.93
N GLY A 394 4.06 -24.19 -24.70
CA GLY A 394 3.11 -24.13 -25.79
C GLY A 394 3.46 -22.89 -26.60
N ILE A 395 3.54 -22.99 -27.93
CA ILE A 395 3.73 -21.83 -28.80
C ILE A 395 2.40 -21.04 -28.76
N ASP A 396 2.25 -20.23 -27.72
CA ASP A 396 1.20 -19.23 -27.66
C ASP A 396 1.80 -17.97 -28.31
N THR A 397 1.22 -17.52 -29.42
CA THR A 397 1.63 -16.33 -30.15
C THR A 397 1.11 -15.06 -29.46
N GLN A 398 1.01 -15.06 -28.13
CA GLN A 398 0.66 -13.86 -27.39
C GLN A 398 1.81 -12.86 -27.46
N THR A 399 1.48 -11.65 -27.78
CA THR A 399 2.42 -10.52 -27.74
C THR A 399 2.92 -10.36 -26.31
N ILE A 400 4.22 -10.53 -26.09
CA ILE A 400 4.87 -10.24 -24.82
C ILE A 400 5.03 -8.73 -24.73
N ILE A 401 4.61 -8.15 -23.64
CA ILE A 401 4.76 -6.71 -23.35
C ILE A 401 6.06 -6.53 -22.59
N ASP A 402 6.98 -5.74 -23.12
CA ASP A 402 8.18 -5.31 -22.40
C ASP A 402 7.83 -4.13 -21.48
N PHE A 403 8.16 -4.27 -20.19
CA PHE A 403 7.86 -3.28 -19.15
C PHE A 403 9.12 -3.11 -18.28
N HIS A 404 10.02 -2.24 -18.76
CA HIS A 404 11.36 -2.07 -18.23
C HIS A 404 11.48 -0.75 -17.49
N MET A 405 11.58 -0.79 -16.17
CA MET A 405 11.73 0.37 -15.28
C MET A 405 13.19 0.84 -15.26
N ASP A 406 13.67 1.37 -16.39
CA ASP A 406 15.03 1.89 -16.61
C ASP A 406 15.11 3.43 -16.59
N HIS A 407 13.99 4.09 -16.24
CA HIS A 407 13.82 5.53 -16.10
C HIS A 407 12.74 5.84 -15.04
N PRO A 408 12.49 7.12 -14.66
CA PRO A 408 11.59 7.46 -13.59
C PRO A 408 10.17 6.90 -13.74
N PHE A 409 9.62 6.36 -12.64
CA PHE A 409 8.31 5.72 -12.61
C PHE A 409 7.55 6.03 -11.31
N LEU A 410 6.23 5.88 -11.34
CA LEU A 410 5.42 5.82 -10.12
C LEU A 410 5.24 4.36 -9.69
N TYR A 411 5.07 4.17 -8.39
CA TYR A 411 4.81 2.88 -7.80
C TYR A 411 3.92 3.02 -6.57
N GLY A 412 3.40 1.92 -6.09
CA GLY A 412 2.66 1.92 -4.83
C GLY A 412 2.09 0.57 -4.49
N ILE A 413 1.30 0.53 -3.41
CA ILE A 413 0.60 -0.66 -2.95
C ILE A 413 -0.88 -0.35 -2.85
N ILE A 414 -1.71 -1.23 -3.39
CA ILE A 414 -3.17 -1.13 -3.38
C ILE A 414 -3.78 -2.37 -2.71
N GLU A 415 -4.82 -2.19 -1.92
CA GLU A 415 -5.68 -3.28 -1.46
C GLU A 415 -6.74 -3.55 -2.54
N ASN A 416 -6.81 -4.79 -3.03
CA ASN A 416 -7.48 -5.11 -4.28
C ASN A 416 -9.01 -5.17 -4.19
N SER A 417 -9.59 -5.54 -3.05
CA SER A 417 -11.05 -5.71 -2.94
C SER A 417 -11.79 -4.37 -2.89
N THR A 418 -11.15 -3.33 -2.36
CA THR A 418 -11.68 -1.97 -2.27
C THR A 418 -10.96 -0.99 -3.19
N ASN A 419 -9.85 -1.41 -3.80
CA ASN A 419 -8.96 -0.54 -4.55
C ASN A 419 -8.39 0.62 -3.71
N THR A 420 -8.11 0.39 -2.44
CA THR A 420 -7.61 1.43 -1.53
C THR A 420 -6.10 1.56 -1.62
N PRO A 421 -5.57 2.78 -1.92
CA PRO A 421 -4.13 2.99 -1.99
C PRO A 421 -3.54 3.04 -0.59
N LEU A 422 -2.63 2.10 -0.29
CA LEU A 422 -1.87 2.10 0.95
C LEU A 422 -0.61 2.96 0.83
N PHE A 423 0.05 2.90 -0.32
CA PHE A 423 1.22 3.69 -0.67
C PHE A 423 1.15 4.17 -2.11
N ILE A 424 1.65 5.37 -2.35
CA ILE A 424 1.94 5.93 -3.67
C ILE A 424 3.32 6.57 -3.59
N GLY A 425 4.20 6.24 -4.54
CA GLY A 425 5.55 6.76 -4.57
C GLY A 425 6.00 7.15 -5.98
N TYR A 426 7.06 7.93 -6.02
CA TYR A 426 7.81 8.29 -7.19
C TYR A 426 9.27 7.88 -7.00
N TYR A 427 9.83 7.20 -7.99
CA TYR A 427 11.23 6.85 -8.03
C TYR A 427 11.88 7.48 -9.26
N GLY A 428 12.86 8.34 -9.04
CA GLY A 428 13.52 9.08 -10.12
C GLY A 428 15.04 9.21 -9.95
N ASN A 429 15.61 8.60 -8.88
CA ASN A 429 17.02 8.81 -8.55
C ASN A 429 17.78 7.51 -8.24
#